data_c60b3b174f148dbd60be0b8ebce4a804
#
_entry.id   c60b3b174f148dbd60be0b8ebce4a804
#
_cell.length_a   1.000
_cell.length_b   1.000
_cell.length_c   1.000
_cell.angle_alpha   90.00
_cell.angle_beta   90.00
_cell.angle_gamma   90.00
#
_symmetry.space_group_name_H-M   'P 1'
#
loop_
_entity.id
_entity.type
_entity.pdbx_description
1 polymer ?
#
loop_
_entity_poly.entity_id
_entity_poly.type
_entity_poly.pdbx_seq_one_letter_code
_entity_poly.pdbx_strand_id
1 'polypeptide(L)'
;VSLLTCLCLAGASAGYAWFCNGCYRTNYYSNEIMASYYTSMLTRARSMEGYTPDLEIVFVGQYVEDPTLCDLWSGTPFIMGGRSTASVQINEYGRLRMIVMSTGMGTRYATDDELAQYADSIAAAPNYPADGCMWIEDGKLFIRLCDPSTVYY
;
A
#
# COMPACT_ATOMS: atom_id res chain seq x y z
N VAL A 1 -6.63 34.70 35.73
CA VAL A 1 -5.74 34.04 34.72
C VAL A 1 -4.84 35.10 34.14
N SER A 2 -3.50 34.95 34.20
CA SER A 2 -2.57 35.95 33.70
C SER A 2 -2.58 35.96 32.15
N LEU A 3 -2.31 37.10 31.54
CA LEU A 3 -2.17 37.27 30.11
C LEU A 3 -1.15 36.23 29.51
N LEU A 4 -0.08 36.03 30.25
CA LEU A 4 0.94 35.04 29.88
C LEU A 4 0.37 33.63 29.76
N THR A 5 -0.47 33.20 30.70
CA THR A 5 -1.13 31.88 30.65
C THR A 5 -2.03 31.74 29.42
N CYS A 6 -2.79 32.81 29.11
CA CYS A 6 -3.63 32.80 27.89
C CYS A 6 -2.80 32.72 26.61
N LEU A 7 -1.68 33.44 26.52
CA LEU A 7 -0.76 33.37 25.37
C LEU A 7 -0.11 31.99 25.23
N CYS A 8 0.32 31.39 26.33
CA CYS A 8 0.89 30.03 26.30
C CYS A 8 -0.14 29.00 25.84
N LEU A 9 -1.38 29.07 26.35
CA LEU A 9 -2.44 28.16 25.94
C LEU A 9 -2.82 28.35 24.46
N ALA A 10 -2.93 29.59 24.00
CA ALA A 10 -3.21 29.88 22.60
C ALA A 10 -2.09 29.35 21.67
N GLY A 11 -0.83 29.57 22.06
CA GLY A 11 0.32 29.06 21.31
C GLY A 11 0.36 27.51 21.26
N ALA A 12 0.13 26.86 22.40
CA ALA A 12 0.06 25.42 22.46
C ALA A 12 -1.09 24.84 21.61
N SER A 13 -2.27 25.47 21.68
CA SER A 13 -3.43 25.05 20.89
C SER A 13 -3.19 25.22 19.38
N ALA A 14 -2.59 26.33 18.96
CA ALA A 14 -2.25 26.58 17.56
C ALA A 14 -1.20 25.59 17.06
N GLY A 15 -0.15 25.31 17.86
CA GLY A 15 0.88 24.32 17.55
C GLY A 15 0.29 22.92 17.42
N TYR A 16 -0.60 22.53 18.33
CA TYR A 16 -1.28 21.24 18.27
C TYR A 16 -2.18 21.12 17.04
N ALA A 17 -2.97 22.15 16.75
CA ALA A 17 -3.83 22.16 15.55
C ALA A 17 -3.02 22.06 14.26
N TRP A 18 -1.91 22.79 14.18
CA TRP A 18 -1.00 22.72 13.04
C TRP A 18 -0.39 21.32 12.88
N PHE A 19 0.07 20.70 13.98
CA PHE A 19 0.60 19.35 14.01
C PHE A 19 -0.45 18.30 13.56
N CYS A 20 -1.65 18.33 14.13
CA CYS A 20 -2.73 17.43 13.76
C CYS A 20 -3.11 17.57 12.28
N ASN A 21 -3.13 18.80 11.77
CA ASN A 21 -3.44 19.06 10.36
C ASN A 21 -2.35 18.48 9.43
N GLY A 22 -1.08 18.59 9.83
CA GLY A 22 0.04 17.93 9.13
C GLY A 22 -0.12 16.41 9.07
N CYS A 23 -0.39 15.77 10.20
CA CYS A 23 -0.63 14.34 10.28
C CYS A 23 -1.82 13.90 9.41
N TYR A 24 -2.92 14.67 9.48
CA TYR A 24 -4.11 14.36 8.69
C TYR A 24 -3.85 14.45 7.18
N ARG A 25 -3.14 15.46 6.74
CA ARG A 25 -2.76 15.64 5.34
C ARG A 25 -1.87 14.50 4.85
N THR A 26 -0.87 14.10 5.63
CA THR A 26 0.00 13.00 5.29
C THR A 26 -0.78 11.70 5.15
N ASN A 27 -1.66 11.39 6.09
CA ASN A 27 -2.53 10.22 6.02
C ASN A 27 -3.46 10.25 4.81
N TYR A 28 -4.06 11.40 4.52
CA TYR A 28 -4.94 11.57 3.37
C TYR A 28 -4.21 11.27 2.06
N TYR A 29 -3.07 11.91 1.82
CA TYR A 29 -2.32 11.71 0.59
C TYR A 29 -1.77 10.29 0.44
N SER A 30 -1.29 9.67 1.52
CA SER A 30 -0.85 8.28 1.47
C SER A 30 -1.99 7.32 1.09
N ASN A 31 -3.19 7.54 1.62
CA ASN A 31 -4.36 6.75 1.26
C ASN A 31 -4.75 6.94 -0.21
N GLU A 32 -4.70 8.18 -0.73
CA GLU A 32 -4.97 8.47 -2.13
C GLU A 32 -3.96 7.78 -3.06
N ILE A 33 -2.66 7.84 -2.73
CA ILE A 33 -1.61 7.19 -3.49
C ILE A 33 -1.82 5.68 -3.51
N MET A 34 -2.09 5.07 -2.37
CA MET A 34 -2.32 3.62 -2.27
C MET A 34 -3.59 3.19 -3.02
N ALA A 35 -4.68 3.96 -2.89
CA ALA A 35 -5.91 3.70 -3.63
C ALA A 35 -5.68 3.80 -5.15
N SER A 36 -4.95 4.81 -5.61
CA SER A 36 -4.58 4.98 -7.01
C SER A 36 -3.71 3.81 -7.51
N TYR A 37 -2.71 3.42 -6.73
CA TYR A 37 -1.83 2.30 -7.06
C TYR A 37 -2.61 0.99 -7.25
N TYR A 38 -3.42 0.60 -6.28
CA TYR A 38 -4.21 -0.63 -6.39
C TYR A 38 -5.30 -0.55 -7.46
N THR A 39 -5.92 0.60 -7.63
CA THR A 39 -6.92 0.79 -8.69
C THR A 39 -6.29 0.64 -10.08
N SER A 40 -5.12 1.23 -10.30
CA SER A 40 -4.38 1.11 -11.56
C SER A 40 -3.96 -0.34 -11.82
N MET A 41 -3.42 -1.01 -10.79
CA MET A 41 -3.01 -2.41 -10.86
C MET A 41 -4.19 -3.33 -11.23
N LEU A 42 -5.30 -3.20 -10.51
CA LEU A 42 -6.46 -4.06 -10.74
C LEU A 42 -7.21 -3.72 -12.05
N THR A 43 -7.15 -2.47 -12.50
CA THR A 43 -7.65 -2.09 -13.82
C THR A 43 -6.83 -2.77 -14.92
N ARG A 44 -5.51 -2.77 -14.80
CA ARG A 44 -4.62 -3.50 -15.71
C ARG A 44 -4.88 -5.01 -15.67
N ALA A 45 -5.06 -5.58 -14.48
CA ALA A 45 -5.40 -6.99 -14.31
C ALA A 45 -6.70 -7.36 -15.03
N ARG A 46 -7.73 -6.52 -14.94
CA ARG A 46 -9.00 -6.71 -15.64
C ARG A 46 -8.90 -6.65 -17.17
N SER A 47 -7.90 -5.96 -17.70
CA SER A 47 -7.67 -5.84 -19.14
C SER A 47 -6.83 -6.97 -19.72
N MET A 48 -6.36 -7.90 -18.88
CA MET A 48 -5.58 -9.04 -19.36
C MET A 48 -6.42 -10.03 -20.16
N GLU A 49 -5.83 -10.60 -21.19
CA GLU A 49 -6.43 -11.70 -21.94
C GLU A 49 -6.66 -12.91 -21.01
N GLY A 50 -7.85 -13.47 -21.05
CA GLY A 50 -8.23 -14.60 -20.17
C GLY A 50 -8.74 -14.19 -18.79
N TYR A 51 -8.80 -12.89 -18.47
CA TYR A 51 -9.41 -12.44 -17.21
C TYR A 51 -10.92 -12.74 -17.19
N THR A 52 -11.38 -13.32 -16.08
CA THR A 52 -12.80 -13.45 -15.75
C THR A 52 -13.07 -12.94 -14.34
N PRO A 53 -14.27 -12.41 -14.05
CA PRO A 53 -14.60 -11.88 -12.71
C PRO A 53 -14.51 -12.92 -11.59
N ASP A 54 -14.54 -14.21 -11.92
CA ASP A 54 -14.49 -15.33 -10.96
C ASP A 54 -13.06 -15.72 -10.58
N LEU A 55 -12.04 -15.16 -11.27
CA LEU A 55 -10.65 -15.44 -10.94
C LEU A 55 -10.28 -14.91 -9.56
N GLU A 56 -9.67 -15.76 -8.77
CA GLU A 56 -9.08 -15.36 -7.50
C GLU A 56 -7.81 -14.54 -7.75
N ILE A 57 -7.72 -13.36 -7.15
CA ILE A 57 -6.55 -12.49 -7.30
C ILE A 57 -5.59 -12.74 -6.13
N VAL A 58 -4.37 -13.17 -6.48
CA VAL A 58 -3.33 -13.58 -5.54
C VAL A 58 -2.11 -12.67 -5.68
N PHE A 59 -1.73 -12.00 -4.60
CA PHE A 59 -0.50 -11.20 -4.54
C PHE A 59 0.69 -12.06 -4.13
N VAL A 60 1.79 -11.92 -4.86
CA VAL A 60 3.09 -12.52 -4.56
C VAL A 60 4.03 -11.43 -4.06
N GLY A 61 4.53 -11.62 -2.85
CA GLY A 61 5.33 -10.61 -2.15
C GLY A 61 4.47 -9.48 -1.57
N GLN A 62 5.13 -8.53 -0.91
CA GLN A 62 4.46 -7.38 -0.29
C GLN A 62 4.67 -6.12 -1.12
N TYR A 63 3.81 -5.13 -0.93
CA TYR A 63 4.03 -3.81 -1.49
C TYR A 63 5.33 -3.22 -0.95
N VAL A 64 6.18 -2.81 -1.88
CA VAL A 64 7.39 -2.04 -1.56
C VAL A 64 7.08 -0.57 -1.76
N GLU A 65 7.31 0.22 -0.73
CA GLU A 65 7.14 1.66 -0.83
C GLU A 65 8.13 2.22 -1.85
N ASP A 66 7.64 2.95 -2.85
CA ASP A 66 8.50 3.63 -3.81
C ASP A 66 9.33 4.70 -3.07
N PRO A 67 10.67 4.59 -3.03
CA PRO A 67 11.50 5.57 -2.34
C PRO A 67 11.29 7.00 -2.84
N THR A 68 10.89 7.21 -4.09
CA THR A 68 10.59 8.55 -4.62
C THR A 68 9.34 9.16 -3.99
N LEU A 69 8.40 8.32 -3.56
CA LEU A 69 7.22 8.76 -2.80
C LEU A 69 7.59 9.06 -1.35
N CYS A 70 8.53 8.31 -0.77
CA CYS A 70 9.04 8.58 0.57
C CYS A 70 9.79 9.92 0.63
N ASP A 71 10.55 10.29 -0.40
CA ASP A 71 11.30 11.55 -0.47
C ASP A 71 10.38 12.78 -0.49
N LEU A 72 9.22 12.68 -1.09
CA LEU A 72 8.19 13.74 -1.01
C LEU A 72 7.72 14.02 0.42
N TRP A 73 7.90 13.07 1.34
CA TRP A 73 7.45 13.13 2.73
C TRP A 73 8.57 13.27 3.74
N SER A 74 9.82 12.96 3.36
CA SER A 74 11.00 13.03 4.25
C SER A 74 11.29 14.44 4.76
N GLY A 75 10.82 15.48 4.06
CA GLY A 75 10.89 16.87 4.47
C GLY A 75 9.79 17.33 5.42
N THR A 76 8.80 16.49 5.74
CA THR A 76 7.72 16.87 6.66
C THR A 76 8.06 16.42 8.08
N PRO A 77 8.12 17.33 9.07
CA PRO A 77 8.47 16.99 10.46
C PRO A 77 7.40 16.18 11.19
N PHE A 78 6.39 15.68 10.48
CA PHE A 78 5.17 15.08 11.02
C PHE A 78 5.05 13.58 10.83
N ILE A 79 6.16 12.88 10.77
CA ILE A 79 6.13 11.42 10.81
C ILE A 79 5.97 11.00 12.28
N MET A 80 4.73 10.95 12.75
CA MET A 80 4.44 10.31 14.02
C MET A 80 4.82 8.85 13.93
N GLY A 81 5.87 8.48 14.66
CA GLY A 81 6.34 7.12 14.76
C GLY A 81 7.22 6.63 13.61
N GLY A 82 7.74 7.53 12.75
CA GLY A 82 8.74 7.18 11.74
C GLY A 82 8.25 6.22 10.66
N ARG A 83 6.93 6.13 10.45
CA ARG A 83 6.36 5.26 9.44
C ARG A 83 5.35 6.04 8.62
N SER A 84 5.53 6.03 7.30
CA SER A 84 4.49 6.51 6.40
C SER A 84 3.23 5.65 6.58
N THR A 85 2.08 6.17 6.19
CA THR A 85 0.84 5.39 6.27
C THR A 85 0.83 4.19 5.32
N ALA A 86 1.66 4.19 4.28
CA ALA A 86 1.89 3.01 3.48
C ALA A 86 2.55 1.90 4.32
N SER A 87 3.44 2.25 5.25
CA SER A 87 4.03 1.32 6.22
C SER A 87 3.16 1.11 7.49
N VAL A 88 2.21 1.99 7.75
CA VAL A 88 1.26 1.86 8.88
C VAL A 88 0.06 0.97 8.55
N GLN A 89 -0.16 0.69 7.32
CA GLN A 89 -1.02 -0.44 6.94
C GLN A 89 -0.28 -1.76 7.17
N ILE A 90 0.16 -1.89 8.38
CA ILE A 90 1.20 -2.71 8.97
C ILE A 90 0.86 -4.19 8.93
N ASN A 91 -0.35 -4.55 8.57
CA ASN A 91 -0.69 -5.95 8.40
C ASN A 91 -1.39 -6.17 7.06
N GLU A 92 -1.25 -7.37 6.57
CA GLU A 92 -1.90 -7.86 5.37
C GLU A 92 -3.40 -7.56 5.36
N TYR A 93 -4.06 -7.69 6.50
CA TYR A 93 -5.49 -7.43 6.64
C TYR A 93 -5.85 -5.97 6.34
N GLY A 94 -5.10 -5.00 6.82
CA GLY A 94 -5.35 -3.59 6.57
C GLY A 94 -5.21 -3.23 5.08
N ARG A 95 -4.20 -3.79 4.41
CA ARG A 95 -3.96 -3.61 2.97
C ARG A 95 -5.08 -4.24 2.14
N LEU A 96 -5.41 -5.50 2.41
CA LEU A 96 -6.49 -6.21 1.71
C LEU A 96 -7.83 -5.51 1.90
N ARG A 97 -8.13 -5.03 3.10
CA ARG A 97 -9.35 -4.27 3.37
C ARG A 97 -9.39 -2.97 2.58
N MET A 98 -8.29 -2.24 2.48
CA MET A 98 -8.22 -1.02 1.68
C MET A 98 -8.45 -1.32 0.20
N ILE A 99 -7.89 -2.41 -0.34
CA ILE A 99 -8.12 -2.84 -1.71
C ILE A 99 -9.61 -3.11 -1.93
N VAL A 100 -10.24 -3.88 -1.07
CA VAL A 100 -11.69 -4.16 -1.15
C VAL A 100 -12.50 -2.87 -1.09
N MET A 101 -12.17 -1.95 -0.19
CA MET A 101 -12.90 -0.68 -0.04
C MET A 101 -12.74 0.25 -1.24
N SER A 102 -11.55 0.29 -1.86
CA SER A 102 -11.28 1.18 -2.99
C SER A 102 -11.68 0.60 -4.35
N THR A 103 -11.69 -0.71 -4.50
CA THR A 103 -11.88 -1.38 -5.79
C THR A 103 -13.08 -2.31 -5.86
N GLY A 104 -13.62 -2.70 -4.71
CA GLY A 104 -14.68 -3.72 -4.58
C GLY A 104 -14.21 -5.15 -4.89
N MET A 105 -12.90 -5.37 -5.06
CA MET A 105 -12.35 -6.68 -5.42
C MET A 105 -11.73 -7.39 -4.23
N GLY A 106 -12.12 -8.65 -4.01
CA GLY A 106 -11.46 -9.53 -3.05
C GLY A 106 -10.10 -9.96 -3.58
N THR A 107 -9.08 -9.82 -2.74
CA THR A 107 -7.71 -10.24 -3.03
C THR A 107 -7.11 -10.89 -1.80
N ARG A 108 -6.07 -11.70 -2.00
CA ARG A 108 -5.27 -12.27 -0.90
C ARG A 108 -3.79 -12.38 -1.27
N TYR A 109 -2.97 -12.69 -0.29
CA TYR A 109 -1.58 -13.05 -0.53
C TYR A 109 -1.44 -14.55 -0.80
N ALA A 110 -0.39 -14.90 -1.55
CA ALA A 110 -0.03 -16.30 -1.80
C ALA A 110 0.34 -17.00 -0.48
N THR A 111 -0.10 -18.24 -0.34
CA THR A 111 0.32 -19.11 0.77
C THR A 111 1.71 -19.69 0.51
N ASP A 112 2.37 -20.20 1.57
CA ASP A 112 3.69 -20.83 1.43
C ASP A 112 3.65 -22.03 0.46
N ASP A 113 2.57 -22.80 0.46
CA ASP A 113 2.36 -23.92 -0.47
C ASP A 113 2.25 -23.42 -1.91
N GLU A 114 1.56 -22.32 -2.15
CA GLU A 114 1.45 -21.70 -3.47
C GLU A 114 2.78 -21.10 -3.93
N LEU A 115 3.53 -20.47 -3.03
CA LEU A 115 4.86 -19.97 -3.35
C LEU A 115 5.81 -21.10 -3.77
N ALA A 116 5.69 -22.26 -3.13
CA ALA A 116 6.46 -23.45 -3.51
C ALA A 116 5.95 -24.07 -4.82
N GLN A 117 4.63 -24.17 -5.00
CA GLN A 117 4.01 -24.79 -6.18
C GLN A 117 4.30 -24.00 -7.46
N TYR A 118 4.24 -22.66 -7.41
CA TYR A 118 4.42 -21.78 -8.57
C TYR A 118 5.79 -21.10 -8.61
N ALA A 119 6.79 -21.68 -7.94
CA ALA A 119 8.13 -21.08 -7.79
C ALA A 119 8.77 -20.67 -9.12
N ASP A 120 8.63 -21.50 -10.16
CA ASP A 120 9.21 -21.24 -11.49
C ASP A 120 8.51 -20.07 -12.18
N SER A 121 7.18 -20.01 -12.14
CA SER A 121 6.38 -18.91 -12.69
C SER A 121 6.66 -17.59 -11.95
N ILE A 122 6.77 -17.67 -10.63
CA ILE A 122 7.12 -16.53 -9.78
C ILE A 122 8.52 -16.02 -10.10
N ALA A 123 9.51 -16.92 -10.26
CA ALA A 123 10.88 -16.51 -10.55
C ALA A 123 11.01 -15.85 -11.93
N ALA A 124 10.22 -16.31 -12.91
CA ALA A 124 10.22 -15.76 -14.26
C ALA A 124 9.52 -14.39 -14.37
N ALA A 125 8.52 -14.13 -13.53
CA ALA A 125 7.75 -12.88 -13.57
C ALA A 125 8.56 -11.71 -12.98
N PRO A 126 8.58 -10.53 -13.61
CA PRO A 126 9.16 -9.32 -13.01
C PRO A 126 8.23 -8.74 -11.95
N ASN A 127 8.74 -7.80 -11.15
CA ASN A 127 7.92 -7.07 -10.18
C ASN A 127 7.00 -6.04 -10.88
N TYR A 128 5.82 -5.81 -10.32
CA TYR A 128 4.95 -4.71 -10.74
C TYR A 128 5.69 -3.35 -10.60
N PRO A 129 5.60 -2.44 -11.57
CA PRO A 129 4.64 -2.39 -12.69
C PRO A 129 5.14 -2.94 -14.03
N ALA A 130 6.24 -3.67 -14.08
CA ALA A 130 6.82 -4.16 -15.33
C ALA A 130 5.86 -5.07 -16.12
N ASP A 131 6.08 -5.19 -17.43
CA ASP A 131 5.29 -6.10 -18.27
C ASP A 131 5.60 -7.55 -17.93
N GLY A 132 4.56 -8.39 -17.83
CA GLY A 132 4.70 -9.78 -17.39
C GLY A 132 4.65 -9.99 -15.87
N CYS A 133 4.48 -8.94 -15.07
CA CYS A 133 4.33 -9.04 -13.61
C CYS A 133 3.00 -9.69 -13.16
N MET A 134 2.10 -9.91 -14.09
CA MET A 134 0.79 -10.52 -13.87
C MET A 134 0.62 -11.69 -14.82
N TRP A 135 0.10 -12.81 -14.33
CA TRP A 135 -0.21 -13.98 -15.14
C TRP A 135 -1.38 -14.76 -14.57
N ILE A 136 -2.03 -15.57 -15.43
CA ILE A 136 -3.16 -16.43 -15.04
C ILE A 136 -2.67 -17.86 -15.10
N GLU A 137 -2.84 -18.59 -14.01
CA GLU A 137 -2.43 -19.98 -13.87
C GLU A 137 -3.41 -20.69 -12.92
N ASP A 138 -3.86 -21.89 -13.27
CA ASP A 138 -4.79 -22.72 -12.49
C ASP A 138 -6.04 -21.99 -11.99
N GLY A 139 -6.61 -21.10 -12.82
CA GLY A 139 -7.81 -20.35 -12.46
C GLY A 139 -7.58 -19.24 -11.44
N LYS A 140 -6.34 -18.82 -11.24
CA LYS A 140 -5.93 -17.72 -10.37
C LYS A 140 -5.18 -16.66 -11.17
N LEU A 141 -5.38 -15.41 -10.81
CA LEU A 141 -4.60 -14.28 -11.32
C LEU A 141 -3.53 -13.92 -10.29
N PHE A 142 -2.28 -14.18 -10.62
CA PHE A 142 -1.14 -13.81 -9.80
C PHE A 142 -0.63 -12.41 -10.18
N ILE A 143 -0.23 -11.65 -9.18
CA ILE A 143 0.39 -10.32 -9.33
C ILE A 143 1.64 -10.29 -8.45
N ARG A 144 2.82 -10.21 -9.07
CA ARG A 144 4.08 -10.11 -8.34
C ARG A 144 4.37 -8.66 -7.95
N LEU A 145 4.32 -8.38 -6.66
CA LEU A 145 4.61 -7.05 -6.11
C LEU A 145 6.11 -6.85 -5.86
N CYS A 146 6.75 -7.85 -5.25
CA CYS A 146 8.20 -7.90 -5.04
C CYS A 146 8.66 -9.34 -4.89
N ASP A 147 9.95 -9.52 -4.64
CA ASP A 147 10.50 -10.83 -4.29
C ASP A 147 9.90 -11.28 -2.94
N PRO A 148 9.24 -12.46 -2.89
CA PRO A 148 8.61 -12.95 -1.67
C PRO A 148 9.60 -13.21 -0.52
N SER A 149 10.90 -13.39 -0.84
CA SER A 149 11.95 -13.52 0.18
C SER A 149 12.31 -12.20 0.84
N THR A 150 11.91 -11.07 0.28
CA THR A 150 12.21 -9.75 0.82
C THR A 150 11.20 -9.39 1.89
N VAL A 151 11.60 -9.52 3.16
CA VAL A 151 10.80 -9.09 4.31
C VAL A 151 11.17 -7.64 4.64
N TYR A 152 10.23 -6.73 4.49
CA TYR A 152 10.39 -5.34 4.94
C TYR A 152 9.79 -5.21 6.36
N TYR A 153 10.64 -4.89 7.33
CA TYR A 153 10.27 -4.62 8.73
C TYR A 153 9.96 -3.13 8.95
#